data_8e43df3bdb059623be14a7cef5e32f38
#
_entry.id   8e43df3bdb059623be14a7cef5e32f38
#
_cell.length_a   1.000
_cell.length_b   1.000
_cell.length_c   1.000
_cell.angle_alpha   90.00
_cell.angle_beta   90.00
_cell.angle_gamma   90.00
#
_symmetry.space_group_name_H-M   'P 1'
#
loop_
_entity.id
_entity.type
_entity.pdbx_description
1 polymer ?
#
loop_
_entity_poly.entity_id
_entity_poly.type
_entity_poly.pdbx_seq_one_letter_code
_entity_poly.pdbx_strand_id
1 'polypeptide(L)'
;MSLPRMFRVRQLFSAPTVEDIPAAVRAEVQRLDLGPKIKPGETIAISVGSRGIANIALVIKSLVAEFKALGLQPFLVPAMGSHGGGIAEAQQEIIEGYGVTEEYAGAPIKSSMETVQVGATEDGIPVFFDKYAFEADHVAVVGRVKPHTNFVGEIESGLHKMMLIGLGKHKGAALYHQAIVHYSFDRIIRSVGQAVIDQCGVLMGLGLVENQYDQTALIKGVGADEFVEREKELLVLAKEWMPRLPFDEVDLLIVDAIGKNISGAGMDTNVVGRKFHDNHAADKEYPKVTRILVRSLTEETHGNASGIGIAEYAHKRAIEEMDREITYINCMTGNHPSGAHIPLYFDTDRICVEKALETVGLVAPENAKVLRIHNTLELGELLVSEAYRAEVEQREDLEIIAEAEEMPFDENGDLPLAF
;
A
#
# COMPACT_ATOMS: atom_id res chain seq x y z
N MET A 1 -16.83 -31.27 15.03
CA MET A 1 -16.55 -30.05 15.82
C MET A 1 -17.74 -29.11 15.65
N SER A 2 -18.23 -28.48 16.73
CA SER A 2 -19.20 -27.39 16.57
C SER A 2 -18.44 -26.13 16.18
N LEU A 3 -18.80 -25.51 15.07
CA LEU A 3 -18.16 -24.28 14.58
C LEU A 3 -18.99 -23.05 15.02
N PRO A 4 -18.38 -21.85 15.13
CA PRO A 4 -19.11 -20.67 15.51
C PRO A 4 -20.11 -20.28 14.40
N ARG A 5 -21.26 -19.75 14.80
CA ARG A 5 -22.19 -19.10 13.88
C ARG A 5 -21.67 -17.72 13.54
N MET A 6 -21.86 -17.29 12.30
CA MET A 6 -21.36 -16.03 11.77
C MET A 6 -22.50 -15.12 11.37
N PHE A 7 -22.39 -13.83 11.66
CA PHE A 7 -23.32 -12.80 11.19
C PHE A 7 -22.58 -11.73 10.41
N ARG A 8 -23.28 -11.01 9.55
CA ARG A 8 -22.68 -9.99 8.68
C ARG A 8 -22.77 -8.62 9.31
N VAL A 9 -21.63 -7.92 9.31
CA VAL A 9 -21.48 -6.57 9.88
C VAL A 9 -20.95 -5.63 8.81
N ARG A 10 -21.49 -4.41 8.77
CA ARG A 10 -20.96 -3.28 8.02
C ARG A 10 -20.23 -2.33 8.95
N GLN A 11 -19.02 -1.91 8.57
CA GLN A 11 -18.29 -0.84 9.23
C GLN A 11 -18.71 0.51 8.64
N LEU A 12 -19.04 1.47 9.49
CA LEU A 12 -19.39 2.83 9.12
C LEU A 12 -18.16 3.72 9.34
N PHE A 13 -17.34 3.84 8.31
CA PHE A 13 -16.16 4.68 8.38
C PHE A 13 -16.53 6.15 8.25
N SER A 14 -15.94 6.98 9.11
CA SER A 14 -16.03 8.44 9.03
C SER A 14 -14.68 8.99 8.58
N ALA A 15 -14.60 9.38 7.31
CA ALA A 15 -13.38 9.95 6.76
C ALA A 15 -13.72 11.05 5.75
N PRO A 16 -12.87 12.09 5.63
CA PRO A 16 -13.06 13.12 4.64
C PRO A 16 -12.91 12.56 3.22
N THR A 17 -13.50 13.27 2.26
CA THR A 17 -13.35 13.00 0.82
C THR A 17 -13.15 14.33 0.10
N VAL A 18 -12.21 14.37 -0.84
CA VAL A 18 -12.01 15.52 -1.72
C VAL A 18 -12.93 15.37 -2.94
N GLU A 19 -14.00 16.13 -2.99
CA GLU A 19 -14.98 16.04 -4.08
C GLU A 19 -14.50 16.73 -5.36
N ASP A 20 -13.81 17.88 -5.26
CA ASP A 20 -13.27 18.63 -6.39
C ASP A 20 -11.74 18.56 -6.41
N ILE A 21 -11.22 17.51 -7.04
CA ILE A 21 -9.78 17.26 -7.19
C ILE A 21 -9.05 18.42 -7.90
N PRO A 22 -9.53 18.93 -9.05
CA PRO A 22 -8.90 20.07 -9.71
C PRO A 22 -8.81 21.33 -8.83
N ALA A 23 -9.87 21.66 -8.12
CA ALA A 23 -9.87 22.81 -7.21
C ALA A 23 -8.89 22.61 -6.04
N ALA A 24 -8.84 21.41 -5.46
CA ALA A 24 -7.92 21.08 -4.38
C ALA A 24 -6.44 21.16 -4.84
N VAL A 25 -6.11 20.60 -6.00
CA VAL A 25 -4.75 20.70 -6.59
C VAL A 25 -4.38 22.15 -6.84
N ARG A 26 -5.28 22.93 -7.45
CA ARG A 26 -5.06 24.37 -7.71
C ARG A 26 -4.80 25.13 -6.40
N ALA A 27 -5.63 24.93 -5.39
CA ALA A 27 -5.49 25.61 -4.10
C ALA A 27 -4.12 25.35 -3.46
N GLU A 28 -3.65 24.09 -3.51
CA GLU A 28 -2.37 23.72 -2.93
C GLU A 28 -1.18 24.25 -3.74
N VAL A 29 -1.24 24.26 -5.07
CA VAL A 29 -0.20 24.89 -5.93
C VAL A 29 -0.13 26.40 -5.68
N GLN A 30 -1.28 27.09 -5.62
CA GLN A 30 -1.34 28.52 -5.33
C GLN A 30 -0.83 28.86 -3.93
N ARG A 31 -1.14 28.04 -2.92
CA ARG A 31 -0.67 28.22 -1.54
C ARG A 31 0.85 28.19 -1.44
N LEU A 32 1.53 27.41 -2.27
CA LEU A 32 3.00 27.28 -2.27
C LEU A 32 3.71 28.49 -2.87
N ASP A 33 2.99 29.38 -3.55
CA ASP A 33 3.54 30.59 -4.18
C ASP A 33 4.85 30.33 -4.95
N LEU A 34 4.78 29.45 -5.96
CA LEU A 34 5.93 28.98 -6.71
C LEU A 34 6.52 30.05 -7.64
N GLY A 35 5.76 31.11 -7.96
CA GLY A 35 6.16 32.16 -8.90
C GLY A 35 7.58 32.71 -8.71
N PRO A 36 8.01 33.05 -7.49
CA PRO A 36 9.37 33.55 -7.26
C PRO A 36 10.51 32.56 -7.52
N LYS A 37 10.18 31.26 -7.60
CA LYS A 37 11.15 30.17 -7.73
C LYS A 37 11.32 29.65 -9.16
N ILE A 38 10.51 30.13 -10.12
CA ILE A 38 10.42 29.61 -11.49
C ILE A 38 10.50 30.72 -12.51
N LYS A 39 10.84 30.37 -13.77
CA LYS A 39 10.78 31.27 -14.93
C LYS A 39 9.93 30.65 -16.03
N PRO A 40 9.20 31.48 -16.80
CA PRO A 40 8.46 31.00 -17.95
C PRO A 40 9.37 30.26 -18.96
N GLY A 41 8.90 29.11 -19.42
CA GLY A 41 9.61 28.25 -20.36
C GLY A 41 10.50 27.20 -19.71
N GLU A 42 10.74 27.24 -18.41
CA GLU A 42 11.45 26.17 -17.68
C GLU A 42 10.65 24.85 -17.68
N THR A 43 11.38 23.75 -17.68
CA THR A 43 10.82 22.40 -17.68
C THR A 43 10.54 21.91 -16.26
N ILE A 44 9.49 21.10 -16.09
CA ILE A 44 9.20 20.43 -14.82
C ILE A 44 8.84 18.97 -15.04
N ALA A 45 9.60 18.07 -14.39
CA ALA A 45 9.31 16.65 -14.36
C ALA A 45 8.32 16.33 -13.25
N ILE A 46 7.23 15.63 -13.56
CA ILE A 46 6.22 15.18 -12.58
C ILE A 46 6.35 13.69 -12.41
N SER A 47 6.63 13.23 -11.20
CA SER A 47 6.72 11.80 -10.91
C SER A 47 5.34 11.14 -10.86
N VAL A 48 5.20 9.95 -11.47
CA VAL A 48 3.97 9.15 -11.46
C VAL A 48 4.27 7.75 -10.91
N GLY A 49 3.59 7.37 -9.82
CA GLY A 49 3.80 6.07 -9.16
C GLY A 49 3.00 4.93 -9.80
N SER A 50 3.27 3.71 -9.34
CA SER A 50 2.75 2.44 -9.89
C SER A 50 1.71 1.73 -9.04
N ARG A 51 1.23 2.32 -7.98
CA ARG A 51 0.17 1.72 -7.15
C ARG A 51 -1.13 2.45 -7.44
N GLY A 52 -2.19 1.72 -7.72
CA GLY A 52 -3.49 2.33 -7.97
C GLY A 52 -3.85 3.36 -6.89
N ILE A 53 -3.63 4.65 -7.20
CA ILE A 53 -3.98 5.77 -6.34
C ILE A 53 -5.31 6.32 -6.84
N ALA A 54 -6.25 6.53 -5.95
CA ALA A 54 -7.55 7.09 -6.30
C ALA A 54 -7.39 8.41 -7.06
N ASN A 55 -8.08 8.52 -8.18
CA ASN A 55 -8.08 9.72 -9.03
C ASN A 55 -6.71 10.17 -9.59
N ILE A 56 -5.70 9.30 -9.62
CA ILE A 56 -4.33 9.70 -10.01
C ILE A 56 -4.29 10.40 -11.38
N ALA A 57 -5.03 9.91 -12.36
CA ALA A 57 -5.07 10.53 -13.69
C ALA A 57 -5.59 11.97 -13.63
N LEU A 58 -6.65 12.22 -12.86
CA LEU A 58 -7.23 13.55 -12.69
C LEU A 58 -6.30 14.47 -11.88
N VAL A 59 -5.64 13.95 -10.84
CA VAL A 59 -4.63 14.68 -10.05
C VAL A 59 -3.48 15.15 -10.96
N ILE A 60 -2.89 14.23 -11.75
CA ILE A 60 -1.79 14.54 -12.66
C ILE A 60 -2.21 15.56 -13.73
N LYS A 61 -3.38 15.35 -14.35
CA LYS A 61 -3.94 16.32 -15.32
C LYS A 61 -4.10 17.72 -14.73
N SER A 62 -4.63 17.79 -13.50
CA SER A 62 -4.83 19.07 -12.80
C SER A 62 -3.49 19.74 -12.50
N LEU A 63 -2.49 18.98 -12.04
CA LEU A 63 -1.16 19.50 -11.75
C LEU A 63 -0.44 20.00 -13.01
N VAL A 64 -0.56 19.26 -14.12
CA VAL A 64 -0.05 19.67 -15.44
C VAL A 64 -0.69 21.00 -15.88
N ALA A 65 -2.01 21.14 -15.69
CA ALA A 65 -2.71 22.38 -16.04
C ALA A 65 -2.22 23.58 -15.21
N GLU A 66 -2.03 23.41 -13.90
CA GLU A 66 -1.52 24.49 -13.04
C GLU A 66 -0.07 24.87 -13.39
N PHE A 67 0.82 23.92 -13.68
CA PHE A 67 2.19 24.23 -14.11
C PHE A 67 2.24 24.94 -15.47
N LYS A 68 1.38 24.56 -16.42
CA LYS A 68 1.25 25.29 -17.70
C LYS A 68 0.74 26.72 -17.48
N ALA A 69 -0.20 26.92 -16.57
CA ALA A 69 -0.70 28.24 -16.21
C ALA A 69 0.39 29.14 -15.57
N LEU A 70 1.36 28.53 -14.88
CA LEU A 70 2.54 29.19 -14.36
C LEU A 70 3.64 29.42 -15.45
N GLY A 71 3.42 28.98 -16.67
CA GLY A 71 4.34 29.14 -17.80
C GLY A 71 5.42 28.07 -17.90
N LEU A 72 5.35 26.99 -17.11
CA LEU A 72 6.27 25.86 -17.17
C LEU A 72 5.94 24.88 -18.30
N GLN A 73 6.90 24.04 -18.66
CA GLN A 73 6.77 22.97 -19.65
C GLN A 73 6.79 21.61 -18.91
N PRO A 74 5.63 21.10 -18.45
CA PRO A 74 5.56 19.84 -17.71
C PRO A 74 5.72 18.63 -18.61
N PHE A 75 6.38 17.59 -18.09
CA PHE A 75 6.39 16.24 -18.62
C PHE A 75 6.31 15.22 -17.49
N LEU A 76 5.86 14.00 -17.80
CA LEU A 76 5.62 12.93 -16.82
C LEU A 76 6.79 11.94 -16.84
N VAL A 77 7.17 11.46 -15.67
CA VAL A 77 8.20 10.44 -15.48
C VAL A 77 7.66 9.29 -14.64
N PRO A 78 7.63 8.04 -15.15
CA PRO A 78 7.29 6.88 -14.32
C PRO A 78 8.29 6.74 -13.16
N ALA A 79 7.79 6.72 -11.93
CA ALA A 79 8.61 6.68 -10.72
C ALA A 79 8.20 5.50 -9.84
N MET A 80 8.70 4.30 -10.16
CA MET A 80 8.23 3.07 -9.55
C MET A 80 9.32 2.01 -9.29
N GLY A 81 10.58 2.44 -9.28
CA GLY A 81 11.69 1.56 -8.93
C GLY A 81 11.88 0.40 -9.90
N SER A 82 11.73 -0.83 -9.39
CA SER A 82 11.89 -2.07 -10.16
C SER A 82 10.57 -2.62 -10.73
N HIS A 83 9.43 -1.94 -10.55
CA HIS A 83 8.15 -2.41 -11.09
C HIS A 83 8.19 -2.50 -12.62
N GLY A 84 7.31 -3.28 -13.21
CA GLY A 84 7.34 -3.57 -14.63
C GLY A 84 8.63 -4.30 -15.07
N GLY A 85 9.23 -5.10 -14.17
CA GLY A 85 10.48 -5.79 -14.42
C GLY A 85 11.69 -4.88 -14.59
N GLY A 86 11.59 -3.60 -14.22
CA GLY A 86 12.64 -2.60 -14.48
C GLY A 86 12.81 -2.28 -15.96
N ILE A 87 11.72 -2.32 -16.75
CA ILE A 87 11.68 -2.04 -18.18
C ILE A 87 10.90 -0.74 -18.39
N ALA A 88 11.45 0.18 -19.16
CA ALA A 88 10.88 1.52 -19.34
C ALA A 88 9.50 1.52 -19.98
N GLU A 89 9.32 0.72 -21.02
CA GLU A 89 8.06 0.55 -21.75
C GLU A 89 6.97 -0.03 -20.82
N ALA A 90 7.30 -1.06 -20.05
CA ALA A 90 6.36 -1.66 -19.10
C ALA A 90 5.98 -0.69 -17.97
N GLN A 91 6.88 0.19 -17.53
CA GLN A 91 6.57 1.23 -16.55
C GLN A 91 5.61 2.29 -17.14
N GLN A 92 5.76 2.63 -18.41
CA GLN A 92 4.83 3.51 -19.10
C GLN A 92 3.46 2.85 -19.23
N GLU A 93 3.38 1.61 -19.69
CA GLU A 93 2.12 0.86 -19.79
C GLU A 93 1.37 0.81 -18.45
N ILE A 94 2.08 0.67 -17.33
CA ILE A 94 1.47 0.67 -16.00
C ILE A 94 0.78 2.00 -15.70
N ILE A 95 1.41 3.15 -15.93
CA ILE A 95 0.76 4.44 -15.67
C ILE A 95 -0.36 4.75 -16.65
N GLU A 96 -0.22 4.32 -17.91
CA GLU A 96 -1.28 4.43 -18.91
C GLU A 96 -2.49 3.56 -18.53
N GLY A 97 -2.26 2.39 -17.95
CA GLY A 97 -3.30 1.52 -17.39
C GLY A 97 -4.10 2.17 -16.25
N TYR A 98 -3.52 3.16 -15.56
CA TYR A 98 -4.25 3.99 -14.57
C TYR A 98 -4.91 5.24 -15.20
N GLY A 99 -4.92 5.35 -16.52
CA GLY A 99 -5.50 6.47 -17.26
C GLY A 99 -4.57 7.70 -17.38
N VAL A 100 -3.30 7.59 -16.94
CA VAL A 100 -2.30 8.66 -17.10
C VAL A 100 -1.65 8.52 -18.48
N THR A 101 -2.34 8.95 -19.52
CA THR A 101 -1.84 9.00 -20.89
C THR A 101 -1.40 10.41 -21.26
N GLU A 102 -0.55 10.56 -22.29
CA GLU A 102 -0.12 11.89 -22.79
C GLU A 102 -1.31 12.75 -23.22
N GLU A 103 -2.28 12.13 -23.88
CA GLU A 103 -3.50 12.82 -24.34
C GLU A 103 -4.35 13.31 -23.18
N TYR A 104 -4.62 12.44 -22.19
CA TYR A 104 -5.46 12.80 -21.04
C TYR A 104 -4.79 13.80 -20.11
N ALA A 105 -3.52 13.58 -19.77
CA ALA A 105 -2.75 14.45 -18.89
C ALA A 105 -2.38 15.79 -19.56
N GLY A 106 -2.27 15.80 -20.88
CA GLY A 106 -1.86 16.96 -21.66
C GLY A 106 -0.36 17.27 -21.58
N ALA A 107 0.48 16.28 -21.27
CA ALA A 107 1.94 16.41 -21.18
C ALA A 107 2.62 15.13 -21.69
N PRO A 108 3.82 15.21 -22.29
CA PRO A 108 4.52 14.02 -22.78
C PRO A 108 5.00 13.14 -21.62
N ILE A 109 5.09 11.83 -21.87
CA ILE A 109 5.66 10.85 -20.95
C ILE A 109 7.11 10.57 -21.40
N LYS A 110 8.06 10.74 -20.49
CA LYS A 110 9.46 10.38 -20.71
C LYS A 110 9.81 9.19 -19.81
N SER A 111 9.80 7.99 -20.37
CA SER A 111 10.13 6.76 -19.66
C SER A 111 11.55 6.30 -19.97
N SER A 112 12.35 6.05 -18.92
CA SER A 112 13.70 5.51 -19.02
C SER A 112 14.08 4.77 -17.75
N MET A 113 15.00 3.82 -17.84
CA MET A 113 15.66 3.19 -16.68
C MET A 113 17.05 3.80 -16.41
N GLU A 114 17.49 4.77 -17.21
CA GLU A 114 18.76 5.45 -16.98
C GLU A 114 18.71 6.33 -15.73
N THR A 115 19.79 6.27 -14.95
CA THR A 115 19.96 7.07 -13.74
C THR A 115 21.29 7.82 -13.75
N VAL A 116 21.28 8.98 -13.11
CA VAL A 116 22.49 9.75 -12.79
C VAL A 116 22.81 9.53 -11.30
N GLN A 117 24.08 9.38 -10.99
CA GLN A 117 24.53 9.45 -9.60
C GLN A 117 24.71 10.92 -9.24
N VAL A 118 23.83 11.43 -8.38
CA VAL A 118 23.81 12.86 -8.01
C VAL A 118 24.66 13.17 -6.78
N GLY A 119 25.19 12.16 -6.10
CA GLY A 119 26.04 12.31 -4.94
C GLY A 119 26.12 11.04 -4.10
N ALA A 120 26.42 11.20 -2.83
CA ALA A 120 26.37 10.15 -1.82
C ALA A 120 25.88 10.75 -0.50
N THR A 121 25.27 9.92 0.35
CA THR A 121 24.93 10.29 1.73
C THR A 121 26.17 10.42 2.58
N GLU A 122 26.03 10.94 3.82
CA GLU A 122 27.14 11.00 4.80
C GLU A 122 27.72 9.61 5.12
N ASP A 123 26.91 8.55 5.02
CA ASP A 123 27.32 7.16 5.18
C ASP A 123 28.03 6.59 3.93
N GLY A 124 28.25 7.40 2.89
CA GLY A 124 28.89 7.00 1.63
C GLY A 124 27.97 6.20 0.68
N ILE A 125 26.66 6.17 0.92
CA ILE A 125 25.70 5.46 0.07
C ILE A 125 25.45 6.32 -1.18
N PRO A 126 25.73 5.79 -2.41
CA PRO A 126 25.46 6.52 -3.64
C PRO A 126 23.99 6.88 -3.82
N VAL A 127 23.70 8.09 -4.28
CA VAL A 127 22.34 8.57 -4.56
C VAL A 127 22.11 8.55 -6.07
N PHE A 128 21.15 7.74 -6.51
CA PHE A 128 20.76 7.62 -7.92
C PHE A 128 19.41 8.30 -8.15
N PHE A 129 19.29 8.99 -9.28
CA PHE A 129 18.08 9.70 -9.66
C PHE A 129 17.79 9.52 -11.16
N ASP A 130 16.50 9.55 -11.53
CA ASP A 130 16.06 9.45 -12.92
C ASP A 130 16.73 10.52 -13.80
N LYS A 131 17.26 10.11 -14.94
CA LYS A 131 18.01 10.98 -15.84
C LYS A 131 17.15 12.12 -16.39
N TYR A 132 15.93 11.84 -16.87
CA TYR A 132 15.07 12.88 -17.42
C TYR A 132 14.60 13.87 -16.34
N ALA A 133 14.30 13.38 -15.14
CA ALA A 133 13.93 14.25 -14.04
C ALA A 133 15.12 15.10 -13.57
N PHE A 134 16.35 14.56 -13.60
CA PHE A 134 17.57 15.32 -13.27
C PHE A 134 17.92 16.40 -14.30
N GLU A 135 17.64 16.14 -15.57
CA GLU A 135 17.86 17.11 -16.67
C GLU A 135 16.80 18.20 -16.75
N ALA A 136 15.70 18.08 -15.99
CA ALA A 136 14.68 19.12 -15.90
C ALA A 136 15.13 20.29 -15.00
N ASP A 137 14.63 21.49 -15.27
CA ASP A 137 14.88 22.64 -14.40
C ASP A 137 14.25 22.43 -13.01
N HIS A 138 13.11 21.73 -12.95
CA HIS A 138 12.36 21.48 -11.72
C HIS A 138 11.79 20.07 -11.68
N VAL A 139 11.53 19.58 -10.44
CA VAL A 139 10.88 18.30 -10.18
C VAL A 139 9.69 18.49 -9.22
N ALA A 140 8.54 17.93 -9.59
CA ALA A 140 7.39 17.77 -8.70
C ALA A 140 7.22 16.28 -8.32
N VAL A 141 7.27 16.01 -7.02
CA VAL A 141 7.16 14.64 -6.49
C VAL A 141 5.71 14.38 -6.09
N VAL A 142 5.02 13.46 -6.77
CA VAL A 142 3.64 13.08 -6.44
C VAL A 142 3.63 11.69 -5.84
N GLY A 143 2.97 11.52 -4.69
CA GLY A 143 2.92 10.21 -4.05
C GLY A 143 1.83 10.09 -3.00
N ARG A 144 1.30 8.86 -2.86
CA ARG A 144 0.40 8.51 -1.76
C ARG A 144 1.19 8.28 -0.47
N VAL A 145 0.84 9.04 0.56
CA VAL A 145 1.38 8.83 1.91
C VAL A 145 0.53 7.78 2.63
N LYS A 146 1.18 6.70 3.07
CA LYS A 146 0.53 5.62 3.81
C LYS A 146 1.52 4.87 4.70
N PRO A 147 1.06 4.10 5.71
CA PRO A 147 1.93 3.19 6.45
C PRO A 147 2.59 2.18 5.50
N HIS A 148 3.86 1.88 5.76
CA HIS A 148 4.56 0.81 5.04
C HIS A 148 4.20 -0.54 5.65
N THR A 149 4.24 -1.61 4.85
CA THR A 149 3.93 -2.96 5.32
C THR A 149 5.05 -3.61 6.14
N ASN A 150 6.31 -3.19 5.96
CA ASN A 150 7.46 -3.83 6.60
C ASN A 150 8.35 -2.88 7.41
N PHE A 151 8.16 -1.57 7.25
CA PHE A 151 9.02 -0.58 7.89
C PHE A 151 8.21 0.33 8.80
N VAL A 152 8.82 0.72 9.93
CA VAL A 152 8.24 1.64 10.90
C VAL A 152 9.13 2.86 11.02
N GLY A 153 8.53 4.04 11.01
CA GLY A 153 9.21 5.30 11.16
C GLY A 153 8.25 6.46 11.26
N GLU A 154 8.79 7.64 11.43
CA GLU A 154 8.01 8.88 11.31
C GLU A 154 7.69 9.21 9.84
N ILE A 155 8.46 8.63 8.90
CA ILE A 155 8.22 8.60 7.46
C ILE A 155 8.27 7.13 7.05
N GLU A 156 7.26 6.64 6.35
CA GLU A 156 7.17 5.23 5.95
C GLU A 156 7.02 5.06 4.43
N SER A 157 5.92 5.51 3.85
CA SER A 157 5.69 5.47 2.40
C SER A 157 4.99 6.73 1.95
N GLY A 158 5.56 7.43 0.98
CA GLY A 158 5.07 8.72 0.51
C GLY A 158 6.07 9.40 -0.40
N LEU A 159 6.22 10.72 -0.23
CA LEU A 159 7.04 11.57 -1.09
C LEU A 159 8.52 11.19 -1.04
N HIS A 160 9.08 10.95 0.16
CA HIS A 160 10.47 10.49 0.28
C HIS A 160 10.68 9.17 -0.43
N LYS A 161 9.76 8.20 -0.27
CA LYS A 161 9.85 6.93 -0.99
C LYS A 161 9.80 7.10 -2.51
N MET A 162 9.01 8.06 -3.00
CA MET A 162 8.98 8.39 -4.44
C MET A 162 10.32 8.92 -4.92
N MET A 163 11.02 9.73 -4.11
CA MET A 163 12.36 10.23 -4.45
C MET A 163 13.40 9.10 -4.47
N LEU A 164 13.43 8.26 -3.43
CA LEU A 164 14.43 7.19 -3.30
C LEU A 164 14.18 6.05 -4.29
N ILE A 165 13.04 5.39 -4.10
CA ILE A 165 12.71 4.14 -4.80
C ILE A 165 12.15 4.47 -6.17
N GLY A 166 11.18 5.39 -6.24
CA GLY A 166 10.51 5.74 -7.48
C GLY A 166 11.47 6.29 -8.53
N LEU A 167 12.04 7.45 -8.25
CA LEU A 167 12.98 8.17 -9.13
C LEU A 167 14.39 7.60 -9.06
N GLY A 168 14.75 6.83 -8.02
CA GLY A 168 15.99 6.05 -7.99
C GLY A 168 16.02 4.89 -8.99
N LYS A 169 14.86 4.57 -9.59
CA LYS A 169 14.68 3.47 -10.55
C LYS A 169 15.12 2.11 -9.97
N HIS A 170 15.30 1.11 -10.81
CA HIS A 170 15.75 -0.22 -10.37
C HIS A 170 17.10 -0.16 -9.62
N LYS A 171 18.03 0.68 -10.10
CA LYS A 171 19.38 0.79 -9.53
C LYS A 171 19.36 1.33 -8.10
N GLY A 172 18.64 2.41 -7.85
CA GLY A 172 18.44 2.98 -6.51
C GLY A 172 17.67 2.02 -5.60
N ALA A 173 16.56 1.47 -6.09
CA ALA A 173 15.74 0.56 -5.33
C ALA A 173 16.53 -0.65 -4.81
N ALA A 174 17.31 -1.32 -5.68
CA ALA A 174 18.14 -2.46 -5.30
C ALA A 174 19.20 -2.10 -4.24
N LEU A 175 19.88 -0.96 -4.42
CA LEU A 175 20.90 -0.48 -3.48
C LEU A 175 20.30 -0.16 -2.10
N TYR A 176 19.18 0.58 -2.06
CA TYR A 176 18.60 1.03 -0.80
C TYR A 176 17.95 -0.12 -0.02
N HIS A 177 17.37 -1.11 -0.69
CA HIS A 177 16.90 -2.33 -0.03
C HIS A 177 18.05 -3.13 0.59
N GLN A 178 19.25 -3.14 -0.02
CA GLN A 178 20.43 -3.75 0.60
C GLN A 178 20.94 -2.90 1.78
N ALA A 179 20.98 -1.58 1.64
CA ALA A 179 21.45 -0.68 2.69
C ALA A 179 20.59 -0.74 3.97
N ILE A 180 19.28 -0.96 3.85
CA ILE A 180 18.34 -1.08 4.97
C ILE A 180 18.69 -2.28 5.89
N VAL A 181 19.40 -3.29 5.41
CA VAL A 181 19.88 -4.41 6.26
C VAL A 181 20.89 -3.93 7.33
N HIS A 182 21.67 -2.89 7.01
CA HIS A 182 22.74 -2.37 7.88
C HIS A 182 22.35 -1.06 8.57
N TYR A 183 21.44 -0.30 7.98
CA TYR A 183 20.95 0.98 8.47
C TYR A 183 19.43 0.91 8.67
N SER A 184 18.87 1.70 9.58
CA SER A 184 17.41 1.76 9.67
C SER A 184 16.80 2.36 8.40
N PHE A 185 15.58 1.92 8.08
CA PHE A 185 14.82 2.49 6.95
C PHE A 185 14.67 4.01 7.08
N ASP A 186 14.35 4.51 8.27
CA ASP A 186 14.20 5.93 8.54
C ASP A 186 15.49 6.73 8.25
N ARG A 187 16.67 6.17 8.59
CA ARG A 187 17.96 6.82 8.26
C ARG A 187 18.19 6.89 6.75
N ILE A 188 17.95 5.81 6.04
CA ILE A 188 18.15 5.76 4.58
C ILE A 188 17.18 6.72 3.89
N ILE A 189 15.89 6.67 4.25
CA ILE A 189 14.87 7.49 3.57
C ILE A 189 15.12 8.98 3.76
N ARG A 190 15.55 9.41 4.94
CA ARG A 190 15.88 10.82 5.21
C ARG A 190 17.17 11.25 4.53
N SER A 191 18.25 10.50 4.66
CA SER A 191 19.56 10.90 4.13
C SER A 191 19.57 10.95 2.60
N VAL A 192 18.98 9.96 1.94
CA VAL A 192 18.85 9.97 0.48
C VAL A 192 17.84 11.01 0.02
N GLY A 193 16.68 11.13 0.70
CA GLY A 193 15.66 12.15 0.40
C GLY A 193 16.20 13.56 0.48
N GLN A 194 16.97 13.86 1.51
CA GLN A 194 17.62 15.16 1.67
C GLN A 194 18.61 15.45 0.52
N ALA A 195 19.46 14.47 0.16
CA ALA A 195 20.38 14.63 -0.95
C ALA A 195 19.67 14.86 -2.29
N VAL A 196 18.51 14.24 -2.50
CA VAL A 196 17.68 14.48 -3.70
C VAL A 196 17.08 15.89 -3.68
N ILE A 197 16.54 16.34 -2.54
CA ILE A 197 15.98 17.68 -2.41
C ILE A 197 17.06 18.74 -2.70
N ASP A 198 18.26 18.56 -2.18
CA ASP A 198 19.35 19.53 -2.29
C ASP A 198 19.94 19.60 -3.71
N GLN A 199 19.87 18.51 -4.49
CA GLN A 199 20.66 18.39 -5.73
C GLN A 199 19.84 18.19 -7.01
N CYS A 200 18.55 17.83 -6.91
CA CYS A 200 17.76 17.41 -8.07
C CYS A 200 16.63 18.39 -8.44
N GLY A 201 16.72 19.66 -8.06
CA GLY A 201 15.74 20.67 -8.46
C GLY A 201 14.32 20.40 -7.97
N VAL A 202 14.15 19.71 -6.83
CA VAL A 202 12.83 19.44 -6.25
C VAL A 202 12.15 20.74 -5.86
N LEU A 203 11.12 21.14 -6.61
CA LEU A 203 10.37 22.37 -6.40
C LEU A 203 9.27 22.19 -5.36
N MET A 204 8.53 21.08 -5.46
CA MET A 204 7.44 20.76 -4.56
C MET A 204 7.12 19.26 -4.52
N GLY A 205 6.43 18.86 -3.46
CA GLY A 205 5.72 17.59 -3.37
C GLY A 205 4.20 17.77 -3.44
N LEU A 206 3.48 16.74 -3.90
CA LEU A 206 2.03 16.63 -3.77
C LEU A 206 1.71 15.31 -3.08
N GLY A 207 1.47 15.38 -1.76
CA GLY A 207 1.09 14.24 -0.93
C GLY A 207 -0.40 13.96 -1.03
N LEU A 208 -0.74 12.70 -1.26
CA LEU A 208 -2.12 12.20 -1.35
C LEU A 208 -2.38 11.26 -0.18
N VAL A 209 -3.51 11.43 0.50
CA VAL A 209 -3.98 10.50 1.54
C VAL A 209 -5.33 9.96 1.12
N GLU A 210 -5.52 8.66 1.24
CA GLU A 210 -6.77 7.97 0.96
C GLU A 210 -7.47 7.57 2.26
N ASN A 211 -8.79 7.43 2.19
CA ASN A 211 -9.61 6.96 3.29
C ASN A 211 -9.88 5.45 3.22
N GLN A 212 -10.68 4.93 4.14
CA GLN A 212 -11.05 3.52 4.27
C GLN A 212 -11.87 2.96 3.08
N TYR A 213 -12.35 3.84 2.19
CA TYR A 213 -13.09 3.47 0.98
C TYR A 213 -12.26 3.63 -0.30
N ASP A 214 -10.92 3.70 -0.18
CA ASP A 214 -10.00 3.97 -1.29
C ASP A 214 -10.31 5.25 -2.07
N GLN A 215 -10.84 6.28 -1.38
CA GLN A 215 -11.14 7.57 -1.96
C GLN A 215 -10.05 8.58 -1.56
N THR A 216 -9.81 9.56 -2.42
CA THR A 216 -8.92 10.68 -2.10
C THR A 216 -9.50 11.50 -0.94
N ALA A 217 -8.87 11.40 0.23
CA ALA A 217 -9.29 12.09 1.46
C ALA A 217 -8.62 13.45 1.62
N LEU A 218 -7.35 13.57 1.19
CA LEU A 218 -6.58 14.79 1.28
C LEU A 218 -5.56 14.90 0.13
N ILE A 219 -5.44 16.10 -0.40
CA ILE A 219 -4.37 16.52 -1.30
C ILE A 219 -3.59 17.63 -0.61
N LYS A 220 -2.27 17.48 -0.47
CA LYS A 220 -1.42 18.45 0.22
C LYS A 220 -0.18 18.78 -0.60
N GLY A 221 -0.04 20.04 -0.98
CA GLY A 221 1.19 20.59 -1.53
C GLY A 221 2.24 20.76 -0.43
N VAL A 222 3.48 20.40 -0.71
CA VAL A 222 4.62 20.42 0.22
C VAL A 222 5.76 21.17 -0.44
N GLY A 223 6.25 22.24 0.20
CA GLY A 223 7.43 22.96 -0.23
C GLY A 223 8.71 22.13 -0.05
N ALA A 224 9.77 22.43 -0.80
CA ALA A 224 11.02 21.67 -0.73
C ALA A 224 11.64 21.63 0.68
N ASP A 225 11.44 22.67 1.46
CA ASP A 225 11.91 22.82 2.83
C ASP A 225 11.01 22.20 3.90
N GLU A 226 9.81 21.73 3.54
CA GLU A 226 8.81 21.19 4.46
C GLU A 226 8.61 19.66 4.37
N PHE A 227 9.31 18.97 3.46
CA PHE A 227 9.03 17.55 3.13
C PHE A 227 8.97 16.64 4.37
N VAL A 228 9.95 16.73 5.25
CA VAL A 228 10.04 15.85 6.42
C VAL A 228 8.84 16.08 7.36
N GLU A 229 8.58 17.32 7.74
CA GLU A 229 7.54 17.62 8.75
C GLU A 229 6.14 17.39 8.18
N ARG A 230 5.90 17.80 6.93
CA ARG A 230 4.58 17.61 6.30
C ARG A 230 4.27 16.14 6.03
N GLU A 231 5.27 15.36 5.62
CA GLU A 231 5.03 13.93 5.39
C GLU A 231 4.76 13.17 6.68
N LYS A 232 5.38 13.57 7.81
CA LYS A 232 5.02 13.04 9.14
C LYS A 232 3.57 13.34 9.50
N GLU A 233 3.11 14.58 9.31
CA GLU A 233 1.73 14.97 9.56
C GLU A 233 0.76 14.16 8.69
N LEU A 234 1.06 14.03 7.41
CA LEU A 234 0.27 13.24 6.47
C LEU A 234 0.25 11.75 6.83
N LEU A 235 1.35 11.19 7.32
CA LEU A 235 1.40 9.80 7.76
C LEU A 235 0.52 9.54 8.99
N VAL A 236 0.43 10.50 9.92
CA VAL A 236 -0.50 10.40 11.06
C VAL A 236 -1.94 10.29 10.57
N LEU A 237 -2.36 11.17 9.65
CA LEU A 237 -3.70 11.13 9.04
C LEU A 237 -3.93 9.85 8.24
N ALA A 238 -2.93 9.40 7.47
CA ALA A 238 -3.02 8.15 6.73
C ALA A 238 -3.20 6.94 7.64
N LYS A 239 -2.56 6.93 8.82
CA LYS A 239 -2.75 5.89 9.84
C LYS A 239 -4.14 5.97 10.49
N GLU A 240 -4.70 7.15 10.65
CA GLU A 240 -6.04 7.36 11.20
C GLU A 240 -7.12 6.91 10.22
N TRP A 241 -6.95 7.21 8.93
CA TRP A 241 -7.97 6.98 7.88
C TRP A 241 -7.77 5.68 7.09
N MET A 242 -6.81 4.85 7.40
CA MET A 242 -6.67 3.55 6.75
C MET A 242 -7.74 2.57 7.25
N PRO A 243 -8.17 1.60 6.42
CA PRO A 243 -9.08 0.56 6.86
C PRO A 243 -8.44 -0.30 7.97
N ARG A 244 -9.26 -0.73 8.94
CA ARG A 244 -8.84 -1.58 10.07
C ARG A 244 -9.88 -2.64 10.36
N LEU A 245 -9.44 -3.75 10.92
CA LEU A 245 -10.36 -4.70 11.54
C LEU A 245 -11.02 -4.02 12.76
N PRO A 246 -12.33 -4.27 13.00
CA PRO A 246 -13.06 -3.56 14.05
C PRO A 246 -12.76 -4.04 15.46
N PHE A 247 -12.00 -5.12 15.64
CA PHE A 247 -11.73 -5.74 16.93
C PHE A 247 -10.24 -5.91 17.18
N ASP A 248 -9.82 -5.70 18.42
CA ASP A 248 -8.41 -5.77 18.83
C ASP A 248 -7.89 -7.20 19.01
N GLU A 249 -8.76 -8.15 19.29
CA GLU A 249 -8.43 -9.56 19.52
C GLU A 249 -9.23 -10.47 18.58
N VAL A 250 -8.52 -11.33 17.85
CA VAL A 250 -9.08 -12.26 16.86
C VAL A 250 -8.42 -13.62 17.03
N ASP A 251 -9.21 -14.66 17.31
CA ASP A 251 -8.71 -16.03 17.41
C ASP A 251 -8.36 -16.57 16.02
N LEU A 252 -9.26 -16.38 15.04
CA LEU A 252 -9.06 -16.80 13.65
C LEU A 252 -9.53 -15.71 12.69
N LEU A 253 -8.62 -15.23 11.86
CA LEU A 253 -8.90 -14.37 10.71
C LEU A 253 -8.89 -15.20 9.43
N ILE A 254 -10.02 -15.28 8.74
CA ILE A 254 -10.16 -15.89 7.43
C ILE A 254 -10.07 -14.78 6.36
N VAL A 255 -9.07 -14.87 5.49
CA VAL A 255 -8.84 -13.94 4.38
C VAL A 255 -9.15 -14.67 3.08
N ASP A 256 -10.18 -14.22 2.36
CA ASP A 256 -10.63 -14.91 1.15
C ASP A 256 -9.57 -14.85 0.05
N ALA A 257 -8.91 -13.70 -0.14
CA ALA A 257 -7.84 -13.57 -1.13
C ALA A 257 -6.69 -12.66 -0.66
N ILE A 258 -5.48 -12.99 -1.08
CA ILE A 258 -4.30 -12.12 -0.99
C ILE A 258 -3.74 -11.84 -2.37
N GLY A 259 -3.01 -10.73 -2.54
CA GLY A 259 -2.40 -10.37 -3.82
C GLY A 259 -1.61 -9.07 -3.78
N LYS A 260 -0.73 -8.89 -4.77
CA LYS A 260 0.09 -7.67 -4.91
C LYS A 260 -0.73 -6.44 -5.28
N ASN A 261 -1.90 -6.63 -5.87
CA ASN A 261 -2.90 -5.59 -6.13
C ASN A 261 -3.55 -5.10 -4.83
N ILE A 262 -3.67 -5.96 -3.81
CA ILE A 262 -4.21 -5.61 -2.49
C ILE A 262 -3.14 -4.90 -1.64
N SER A 263 -1.98 -5.54 -1.48
CA SER A 263 -0.89 -5.00 -0.67
C SER A 263 0.48 -5.44 -1.18
N GLY A 264 1.51 -4.63 -0.94
CA GLY A 264 2.89 -4.99 -1.24
C GLY A 264 3.37 -6.28 -0.55
N ALA A 265 2.76 -6.65 0.56
CA ALA A 265 2.99 -7.89 1.31
C ALA A 265 1.88 -8.93 1.10
N GLY A 266 1.13 -8.86 0.00
CA GLY A 266 0.02 -9.75 -0.32
C GLY A 266 -1.26 -9.44 0.46
N MET A 267 -1.17 -9.35 1.78
CA MET A 267 -2.14 -8.76 2.70
C MET A 267 -1.48 -7.60 3.45
N ASP A 268 -2.24 -6.60 3.88
CA ASP A 268 -1.67 -5.46 4.60
C ASP A 268 -1.37 -5.84 6.06
N THR A 269 -0.10 -5.84 6.40
CA THR A 269 0.41 -6.22 7.73
C THR A 269 -0.05 -5.27 8.84
N ASN A 270 -0.37 -4.01 8.49
CA ASN A 270 -0.96 -3.07 9.46
C ASN A 270 -2.41 -3.45 9.81
N VAL A 271 -3.15 -4.06 8.87
CA VAL A 271 -4.53 -4.52 9.06
C VAL A 271 -4.56 -5.81 9.89
N VAL A 272 -3.64 -6.74 9.63
CA VAL A 272 -3.64 -8.05 10.30
C VAL A 272 -2.77 -8.10 11.55
N GLY A 273 -2.13 -6.97 11.94
CA GLY A 273 -1.28 -6.91 13.13
C GLY A 273 0.00 -7.74 13.04
N ARG A 274 0.61 -7.83 11.85
CA ARG A 274 1.79 -8.67 11.57
C ARG A 274 2.92 -7.86 10.92
N LYS A 275 3.08 -6.59 11.31
CA LYS A 275 4.08 -5.70 10.72
C LYS A 275 5.48 -5.96 11.25
N PHE A 276 5.62 -6.28 12.52
CA PHE A 276 6.92 -6.52 13.17
C PHE A 276 7.34 -7.98 13.10
N HIS A 277 6.37 -8.89 13.15
CA HIS A 277 6.60 -10.34 13.12
C HIS A 277 5.56 -11.02 12.23
N ASP A 278 5.99 -11.97 11.42
CA ASP A 278 5.11 -12.68 10.48
C ASP A 278 4.05 -13.57 11.17
N ASN A 279 4.29 -13.98 12.41
CA ASN A 279 3.49 -15.01 13.08
C ASN A 279 2.81 -14.57 14.39
N HIS A 280 2.99 -13.31 14.81
CA HIS A 280 2.31 -12.73 15.97
C HIS A 280 2.42 -11.21 15.97
N ALA A 281 1.47 -10.56 16.64
CA ALA A 281 1.52 -9.12 16.87
C ALA A 281 2.53 -8.77 17.98
N ALA A 282 3.30 -7.71 17.80
CA ALA A 282 4.11 -7.14 18.86
C ALA A 282 3.23 -6.51 19.96
N ASP A 283 3.79 -6.20 21.15
CA ASP A 283 3.02 -5.71 22.31
C ASP A 283 2.09 -4.53 22.01
N LYS A 284 2.56 -3.59 21.18
CA LYS A 284 1.81 -2.37 20.81
C LYS A 284 1.15 -2.44 19.43
N GLU A 285 1.11 -3.61 18.84
CA GLU A 285 0.55 -3.84 17.52
C GLU A 285 -0.85 -4.44 17.63
N TYR A 286 -1.79 -3.93 16.86
CA TYR A 286 -3.19 -4.34 16.83
C TYR A 286 -3.69 -4.45 15.38
N PRO A 287 -4.63 -5.37 15.10
CA PRO A 287 -5.21 -6.35 16.00
C PRO A 287 -4.22 -7.45 16.40
N LYS A 288 -4.52 -8.15 17.51
CA LYS A 288 -3.82 -9.38 17.92
C LYS A 288 -4.53 -10.58 17.32
N VAL A 289 -4.09 -10.99 16.15
CA VAL A 289 -4.64 -12.15 15.45
C VAL A 289 -3.84 -13.40 15.83
N THR A 290 -4.50 -14.40 16.42
CA THR A 290 -3.85 -15.64 16.82
C THR A 290 -3.52 -16.53 15.62
N ARG A 291 -4.49 -16.73 14.70
CA ARG A 291 -4.30 -17.51 13.46
C ARG A 291 -4.89 -16.79 12.27
N ILE A 292 -4.18 -16.89 11.13
CA ILE A 292 -4.64 -16.41 9.83
C ILE A 292 -4.80 -17.62 8.91
N LEU A 293 -5.95 -17.69 8.22
CA LEU A 293 -6.24 -18.62 7.15
C LEU A 293 -6.40 -17.87 5.83
N VAL A 294 -5.57 -18.17 4.84
CA VAL A 294 -5.66 -17.64 3.48
C VAL A 294 -6.35 -18.67 2.58
N ARG A 295 -7.40 -18.25 1.85
CA ARG A 295 -8.20 -19.15 1.01
C ARG A 295 -7.74 -19.21 -0.45
N SER A 296 -7.34 -18.07 -1.04
CA SER A 296 -6.93 -18.00 -2.46
C SER A 296 -5.96 -16.84 -2.73
N LEU A 297 -5.49 -16.77 -3.95
CA LEU A 297 -4.82 -15.60 -4.52
C LEU A 297 -5.81 -14.82 -5.41
N THR A 298 -5.56 -13.52 -5.62
CA THR A 298 -6.28 -12.76 -6.64
C THR A 298 -5.77 -13.12 -8.04
N GLU A 299 -6.60 -13.01 -9.07
CA GLU A 299 -6.17 -13.21 -10.46
C GLU A 299 -5.10 -12.19 -10.88
N GLU A 300 -5.26 -10.94 -10.45
CA GLU A 300 -4.36 -9.81 -10.75
C GLU A 300 -2.96 -9.96 -10.14
N THR A 301 -2.78 -10.84 -9.16
CA THR A 301 -1.44 -11.12 -8.62
C THR A 301 -0.62 -12.04 -9.52
N HIS A 302 -1.23 -12.68 -10.53
CA HIS A 302 -0.57 -13.58 -11.50
C HIS A 302 0.31 -14.63 -10.81
N GLY A 303 -0.23 -15.28 -9.77
CA GLY A 303 0.46 -16.30 -8.99
C GLY A 303 1.50 -15.78 -7.98
N ASN A 304 1.72 -14.47 -7.87
CA ASN A 304 2.62 -13.91 -6.86
C ASN A 304 2.00 -13.98 -5.47
N ALA A 305 2.34 -15.02 -4.72
CA ALA A 305 1.85 -15.28 -3.36
C ALA A 305 2.72 -14.64 -2.26
N SER A 306 3.47 -13.57 -2.57
CA SER A 306 4.26 -12.86 -1.54
C SER A 306 3.39 -12.49 -0.35
N GLY A 307 3.81 -12.89 0.85
CA GLY A 307 3.07 -12.68 2.10
C GLY A 307 2.20 -13.86 2.54
N ILE A 308 2.09 -14.93 1.75
CA ILE A 308 1.39 -16.15 2.18
C ILE A 308 2.01 -16.74 3.46
N GLY A 309 3.32 -16.55 3.66
CA GLY A 309 4.05 -17.00 4.85
C GLY A 309 3.70 -16.22 6.14
N ILE A 310 2.89 -15.18 6.05
CA ILE A 310 2.32 -14.48 7.22
C ILE A 310 1.17 -15.30 7.84
N ALA A 311 0.52 -16.16 7.06
CA ALA A 311 -0.55 -17.03 7.53
C ALA A 311 -0.01 -18.34 8.11
N GLU A 312 -0.70 -18.88 9.14
CA GLU A 312 -0.43 -20.22 9.66
C GLU A 312 -1.13 -21.31 8.83
N TYR A 313 -2.25 -20.97 8.22
CA TYR A 313 -3.10 -21.89 7.46
C TYR A 313 -3.42 -21.37 6.08
N ALA A 314 -3.56 -22.30 5.13
CA ALA A 314 -4.05 -21.97 3.80
C ALA A 314 -4.98 -23.07 3.26
N HIS A 315 -5.90 -22.67 2.38
CA HIS A 315 -6.56 -23.63 1.52
C HIS A 315 -5.59 -24.08 0.42
N LYS A 316 -5.59 -25.35 0.05
CA LYS A 316 -4.73 -25.94 -1.00
C LYS A 316 -4.78 -25.15 -2.31
N ARG A 317 -5.91 -24.57 -2.67
CA ARG A 317 -6.11 -23.73 -3.85
C ARG A 317 -5.09 -22.59 -3.90
N ALA A 318 -4.87 -21.86 -2.80
CA ALA A 318 -3.90 -20.77 -2.74
C ALA A 318 -2.45 -21.25 -3.01
N ILE A 319 -2.15 -22.50 -2.65
CA ILE A 319 -0.82 -23.10 -2.89
C ILE A 319 -0.68 -23.58 -4.34
N GLU A 320 -1.76 -24.10 -4.94
CA GLU A 320 -1.78 -24.53 -6.33
C GLU A 320 -1.74 -23.34 -7.32
N GLU A 321 -2.34 -22.20 -6.94
CA GLU A 321 -2.29 -20.95 -7.70
C GLU A 321 -0.92 -20.24 -7.62
N MET A 322 -0.06 -20.61 -6.66
CA MET A 322 1.22 -19.96 -6.43
C MET A 322 2.24 -20.27 -7.52
N ASP A 323 2.74 -19.24 -8.20
CA ASP A 323 3.99 -19.30 -8.96
C ASP A 323 5.17 -19.09 -8.00
N ARG A 324 5.94 -20.17 -7.79
CA ARG A 324 7.07 -20.16 -6.85
C ARG A 324 8.21 -19.25 -7.31
N GLU A 325 8.49 -19.20 -8.61
CA GLU A 325 9.60 -18.42 -9.14
C GLU A 325 9.33 -16.92 -8.96
N ILE A 326 8.16 -16.46 -9.38
CA ILE A 326 7.73 -15.08 -9.22
C ILE A 326 7.70 -14.70 -7.73
N THR A 327 7.14 -15.56 -6.87
CA THR A 327 7.04 -15.32 -5.43
C THR A 327 8.41 -15.24 -4.77
N TYR A 328 9.32 -16.15 -5.09
CA TYR A 328 10.68 -16.18 -4.50
C TYR A 328 11.51 -14.98 -4.94
N ILE A 329 11.50 -14.65 -6.23
CA ILE A 329 12.17 -13.45 -6.73
C ILE A 329 11.67 -12.21 -6.00
N ASN A 330 10.34 -12.09 -5.84
CA ASN A 330 9.73 -10.92 -5.18
C ASN A 330 10.10 -10.84 -3.68
N CYS A 331 10.01 -11.95 -2.95
CA CYS A 331 10.35 -11.99 -1.52
C CYS A 331 11.87 -11.77 -1.27
N MET A 332 12.75 -12.33 -2.13
CA MET A 332 14.19 -12.06 -2.06
C MET A 332 14.51 -10.59 -2.35
N THR A 333 13.91 -10.02 -3.39
CA THR A 333 14.12 -8.60 -3.73
C THR A 333 13.62 -7.67 -2.62
N GLY A 334 12.50 -8.03 -1.97
CA GLY A 334 11.95 -7.31 -0.81
C GLY A 334 12.68 -7.57 0.51
N ASN A 335 13.74 -8.40 0.49
CA ASN A 335 14.47 -8.85 1.68
C ASN A 335 13.57 -9.46 2.77
N HIS A 336 12.50 -10.15 2.35
CA HIS A 336 11.52 -10.80 3.23
C HIS A 336 11.26 -12.26 2.79
N PRO A 337 12.26 -13.18 2.90
CA PRO A 337 12.11 -14.57 2.45
C PRO A 337 11.01 -15.34 3.17
N SER A 338 10.75 -15.04 4.45
CA SER A 338 9.67 -15.66 5.24
C SER A 338 8.29 -15.43 4.64
N GLY A 339 8.09 -14.32 3.93
CA GLY A 339 6.83 -14.05 3.21
C GLY A 339 6.49 -15.08 2.12
N ALA A 340 7.44 -15.93 1.74
CA ALA A 340 7.26 -17.03 0.78
C ALA A 340 7.15 -18.42 1.46
N HIS A 341 7.15 -18.51 2.79
CA HIS A 341 6.96 -19.78 3.49
C HIS A 341 5.57 -20.33 3.21
N ILE A 342 5.49 -21.63 2.99
CA ILE A 342 4.21 -22.31 2.77
C ILE A 342 3.58 -22.64 4.12
N PRO A 343 2.37 -22.13 4.43
CA PRO A 343 1.64 -22.47 5.66
C PRO A 343 1.15 -23.92 5.64
N LEU A 344 0.61 -24.40 6.74
CA LEU A 344 -0.15 -25.67 6.78
C LEU A 344 -1.38 -25.53 5.88
N TYR A 345 -1.55 -26.43 4.91
CA TYR A 345 -2.67 -26.33 3.99
C TYR A 345 -3.47 -27.64 3.89
N PHE A 346 -4.76 -27.49 3.62
CA PHE A 346 -5.71 -28.60 3.53
C PHE A 346 -6.63 -28.44 2.33
N ASP A 347 -7.30 -29.53 1.97
CA ASP A 347 -8.06 -29.65 0.72
C ASP A 347 -9.39 -28.87 0.72
N THR A 348 -9.97 -28.54 1.90
CA THR A 348 -11.27 -27.86 1.99
C THR A 348 -11.25 -26.76 3.07
N ASP A 349 -12.08 -25.73 2.88
CA ASP A 349 -12.22 -24.63 3.85
C ASP A 349 -12.65 -25.14 5.22
N ARG A 350 -13.55 -26.13 5.27
CA ARG A 350 -14.01 -26.76 6.54
C ARG A 350 -12.85 -27.33 7.34
N ILE A 351 -12.00 -28.13 6.69
CA ILE A 351 -10.83 -28.72 7.37
C ILE A 351 -9.87 -27.63 7.82
N CYS A 352 -9.62 -26.62 6.96
CA CYS A 352 -8.76 -25.48 7.32
C CYS A 352 -9.27 -24.77 8.59
N VAL A 353 -10.56 -24.44 8.65
CA VAL A 353 -11.18 -23.76 9.79
C VAL A 353 -11.12 -24.65 11.05
N GLU A 354 -11.47 -25.94 10.95
CA GLU A 354 -11.42 -26.87 12.07
C GLU A 354 -10.00 -26.99 12.64
N LYS A 355 -8.98 -27.13 11.76
CA LYS A 355 -7.58 -27.23 12.17
C LYS A 355 -7.02 -25.94 12.73
N ALA A 356 -7.41 -24.80 12.21
CA ALA A 356 -7.04 -23.52 12.76
C ALA A 356 -7.60 -23.33 14.18
N LEU A 357 -8.89 -23.66 14.40
CA LEU A 357 -9.54 -23.53 15.70
C LEU A 357 -9.00 -24.51 16.76
N GLU A 358 -8.44 -25.66 16.38
CA GLU A 358 -7.72 -26.54 17.30
C GLU A 358 -6.48 -25.88 17.93
N THR A 359 -5.98 -24.79 17.38
CA THR A 359 -4.71 -24.14 17.77
C THR A 359 -4.84 -22.70 18.26
N VAL A 360 -6.06 -22.21 18.50
CA VAL A 360 -6.29 -20.84 19.02
C VAL A 360 -6.21 -20.73 20.54
N GLY A 361 -5.92 -21.80 21.23
CA GLY A 361 -5.78 -21.85 22.69
C GLY A 361 -6.92 -22.60 23.39
N LEU A 362 -7.29 -22.19 24.60
CA LEU A 362 -8.26 -22.90 25.45
C LEU A 362 -9.72 -22.51 25.18
N VAL A 363 -9.99 -21.77 24.13
CA VAL A 363 -11.34 -21.37 23.73
C VAL A 363 -12.04 -22.55 23.04
N ALA A 364 -13.30 -22.84 23.43
CA ALA A 364 -14.11 -23.80 22.70
C ALA A 364 -14.42 -23.28 21.30
N PRO A 365 -14.32 -24.11 20.25
CA PRO A 365 -14.44 -23.63 18.86
C PRO A 365 -15.71 -22.82 18.57
N GLU A 366 -16.87 -23.22 19.12
CA GLU A 366 -18.13 -22.50 18.96
C GLU A 366 -18.15 -21.10 19.60
N ASN A 367 -17.22 -20.81 20.51
CA ASN A 367 -17.07 -19.52 21.20
C ASN A 367 -15.87 -18.71 20.69
N ALA A 368 -15.16 -19.19 19.67
CA ALA A 368 -13.99 -18.52 19.14
C ALA A 368 -14.35 -17.19 18.46
N LYS A 369 -13.50 -16.19 18.64
CA LYS A 369 -13.54 -14.89 17.98
C LYS A 369 -13.06 -15.02 16.53
N VAL A 370 -13.98 -15.27 15.61
CA VAL A 370 -13.67 -15.49 14.19
C VAL A 370 -14.12 -14.32 13.35
N LEU A 371 -13.23 -13.84 12.46
CA LEU A 371 -13.54 -12.87 11.42
C LEU A 371 -13.30 -13.51 10.06
N ARG A 372 -14.13 -13.15 9.05
CA ARG A 372 -13.87 -13.42 7.65
C ARG A 372 -13.98 -12.11 6.86
N ILE A 373 -12.97 -11.85 6.04
CA ILE A 373 -12.85 -10.68 5.17
C ILE A 373 -12.57 -11.12 3.74
N HIS A 374 -12.99 -10.34 2.76
CA HIS A 374 -12.60 -10.57 1.36
C HIS A 374 -11.09 -10.47 1.20
N ASN A 375 -10.54 -9.33 1.63
CA ASN A 375 -9.12 -9.05 1.65
C ASN A 375 -8.85 -7.87 2.61
N THR A 376 -7.61 -7.47 2.77
CA THR A 376 -7.23 -6.38 3.69
C THR A 376 -7.45 -4.97 3.13
N LEU A 377 -7.93 -4.82 1.90
CA LEU A 377 -8.30 -3.53 1.31
C LEU A 377 -9.80 -3.26 1.49
N GLU A 378 -10.62 -4.30 1.37
CA GLU A 378 -12.08 -4.22 1.43
C GLU A 378 -12.59 -4.66 2.80
N LEU A 379 -12.70 -3.72 3.73
CA LEU A 379 -13.13 -3.96 5.11
C LEU A 379 -14.48 -3.31 5.47
N GLY A 380 -15.20 -2.78 4.48
CA GLY A 380 -16.50 -2.16 4.69
C GLY A 380 -17.57 -3.15 5.18
N GLU A 381 -17.51 -4.40 4.74
CA GLU A 381 -18.37 -5.49 5.21
C GLU A 381 -17.52 -6.71 5.56
N LEU A 382 -17.91 -7.41 6.62
CA LEU A 382 -17.22 -8.61 7.09
C LEU A 382 -18.19 -9.57 7.80
N LEU A 383 -17.82 -10.84 7.88
CA LEU A 383 -18.50 -11.81 8.71
C LEU A 383 -17.78 -11.94 10.05
N VAL A 384 -18.56 -11.93 11.13
CA VAL A 384 -18.04 -12.04 12.50
C VAL A 384 -18.77 -13.13 13.26
N SER A 385 -18.07 -13.85 14.15
CA SER A 385 -18.69 -14.87 15.00
C SER A 385 -19.58 -14.26 16.08
N GLU A 386 -20.57 -15.05 16.58
CA GLU A 386 -21.46 -14.64 17.66
C GLU A 386 -20.72 -14.21 18.93
N ALA A 387 -19.46 -14.61 19.10
CA ALA A 387 -18.61 -14.15 20.20
C ALA A 387 -18.45 -12.62 20.27
N TYR A 388 -18.64 -11.92 19.17
CA TYR A 388 -18.59 -10.45 19.12
C TYR A 388 -19.95 -9.75 19.25
N ARG A 389 -21.07 -10.48 19.30
CA ARG A 389 -22.41 -9.87 19.22
C ARG A 389 -22.61 -8.76 20.26
N ALA A 390 -22.30 -9.02 21.51
CA ALA A 390 -22.47 -8.02 22.57
C ALA A 390 -21.61 -6.76 22.38
N GLU A 391 -20.42 -6.90 21.77
CA GLU A 391 -19.54 -5.78 21.44
C GLU A 391 -20.09 -4.98 20.25
N VAL A 392 -20.54 -5.67 19.20
CA VAL A 392 -21.12 -5.02 18.00
C VAL A 392 -22.37 -4.23 18.37
N GLU A 393 -23.26 -4.78 19.18
CA GLU A 393 -24.51 -4.12 19.60
C GLU A 393 -24.29 -2.84 20.44
N GLN A 394 -23.09 -2.65 21.00
CA GLN A 394 -22.74 -1.45 21.77
C GLN A 394 -21.99 -0.39 20.96
N ARG A 395 -21.68 -0.66 19.70
CA ARG A 395 -20.88 0.21 18.84
C ARG A 395 -21.71 0.90 17.78
N GLU A 396 -21.59 2.22 17.69
CA GLU A 396 -22.29 3.05 16.70
C GLU A 396 -21.63 3.00 15.30
N ASP A 397 -20.37 2.58 15.24
CA ASP A 397 -19.59 2.45 13.99
C ASP A 397 -19.76 1.07 13.32
N LEU A 398 -20.60 0.17 13.90
CA LEU A 398 -20.89 -1.14 13.35
C LEU A 398 -22.40 -1.35 13.20
N GLU A 399 -22.83 -1.86 12.05
CA GLU A 399 -24.21 -2.18 11.73
C GLU A 399 -24.34 -3.68 11.44
N ILE A 400 -25.24 -4.38 12.15
CA ILE A 400 -25.60 -5.76 11.82
C ILE A 400 -26.52 -5.73 10.60
N ILE A 401 -26.09 -6.30 9.48
CA ILE A 401 -26.83 -6.32 8.23
C ILE A 401 -27.40 -7.70 7.86
N ALA A 402 -26.98 -8.76 8.55
CA ALA A 402 -27.59 -10.07 8.47
C ALA A 402 -27.41 -10.82 9.80
N GLU A 403 -28.39 -11.67 10.16
CA GLU A 403 -28.37 -12.45 11.37
C GLU A 403 -27.41 -13.63 11.30
N ALA A 404 -27.08 -14.20 12.48
CA ALA A 404 -26.13 -15.28 12.59
C ALA A 404 -26.65 -16.58 11.97
N GLU A 405 -25.82 -17.19 11.13
CA GLU A 405 -26.05 -18.46 10.49
C GLU A 405 -24.85 -19.39 10.67
N GLU A 406 -25.05 -20.69 10.47
CA GLU A 406 -23.93 -21.63 10.38
C GLU A 406 -23.05 -21.27 9.18
N MET A 407 -21.75 -21.57 9.25
CA MET A 407 -20.86 -21.37 8.11
C MET A 407 -21.36 -22.17 6.90
N PRO A 408 -21.63 -21.52 5.75
CA PRO A 408 -22.31 -22.12 4.61
C PRO A 408 -21.36 -22.95 3.74
N PHE A 409 -20.81 -24.03 4.29
CA PHE A 409 -19.99 -24.96 3.51
C PHE A 409 -20.86 -25.71 2.52
N ASP A 410 -20.39 -25.84 1.30
CA ASP A 410 -21.01 -26.66 0.26
C ASP A 410 -20.80 -28.18 0.51
N GLU A 411 -21.25 -29.02 -0.42
CA GLU A 411 -21.10 -30.47 -0.33
C GLU A 411 -19.64 -30.95 -0.36
N ASN A 412 -18.72 -30.13 -0.88
CA ASN A 412 -17.27 -30.39 -0.91
C ASN A 412 -16.59 -29.91 0.37
N GLY A 413 -17.25 -29.12 1.19
CA GLY A 413 -16.72 -28.51 2.40
C GLY A 413 -16.08 -27.14 2.18
N ASP A 414 -16.39 -26.47 1.07
CA ASP A 414 -15.88 -25.14 0.75
C ASP A 414 -16.89 -24.04 1.05
N LEU A 415 -16.39 -22.90 1.51
CA LEU A 415 -17.17 -21.68 1.69
C LEU A 415 -17.39 -21.00 0.33
N PRO A 416 -18.50 -20.27 0.13
CA PRO A 416 -18.69 -19.47 -1.07
C PRO A 416 -17.54 -18.46 -1.23
N LEU A 417 -17.24 -18.06 -2.48
CA LEU A 417 -16.15 -17.11 -2.79
C LEU A 417 -16.46 -15.70 -2.30
N ALA A 418 -17.73 -15.34 -2.20
CA ALA A 418 -18.20 -14.05 -1.68
C ALA A 418 -19.26 -14.25 -0.59
N PHE A 419 -19.46 -13.26 0.28
CA PHE A 419 -20.50 -13.25 1.33
C PHE A 419 -21.33 -11.98 1.31
#